data_8df448ed5fc52bcb4f460417473073d4
#
_entry.id   8df448ed5fc52bcb4f460417473073d4
#
_cell.length_a   1.000
_cell.length_b   1.000
_cell.length_c   1.000
_cell.angle_alpha   90.00
_cell.angle_beta   90.00
_cell.angle_gamma   90.00
#
_symmetry.space_group_name_H-M   'P 1'
#
loop_
_entity.id
_entity.type
_entity.pdbx_description
1 polymer ?
#
loop_
_entity_poly.entity_id
_entity_poly.type
_entity_poly.pdbx_seq_one_letter_code
_entity_poly.pdbx_strand_id
1 'polypeptide(L)'
;MLTLVRYAFRPVILALTLLSAGAVSAQSIDQIGPLMSSFKAGIFCAPTVVSTEPAPDTVAGVTNVIEDVPPMVSSGRNVPAVLGMGFGILSGSKQGMLLDVLVVVTHPPMGDAGVTQQSYYTQITNTGESMTLYQFDYAYELVQGPWTITATQGDDLLFRAGFTVVSPQQVPELAGVCGYEGLLS
;
A
#
# COMPACT_ATOMS: atom_id res chain seq x y z
N MET A 1 35.49 24.56 -72.95
CA MET A 1 35.24 23.21 -72.47
C MET A 1 35.00 23.36 -70.94
N LEU A 2 33.74 23.50 -70.46
CA LEU A 2 33.40 23.66 -69.05
C LEU A 2 32.88 22.30 -68.59
N THR A 3 33.58 21.71 -67.62
CA THR A 3 33.16 20.45 -66.98
C THR A 3 32.30 20.76 -65.74
N LEU A 4 31.02 20.41 -65.81
CA LEU A 4 30.05 20.52 -64.69
C LEU A 4 30.23 19.35 -63.76
N VAL A 5 30.66 19.61 -62.51
CA VAL A 5 30.69 18.64 -61.43
C VAL A 5 29.32 18.63 -60.73
N ARG A 6 28.63 17.51 -60.85
CA ARG A 6 27.34 17.28 -60.15
C ARG A 6 27.60 16.73 -58.74
N TYR A 7 27.28 17.50 -57.73
CA TYR A 7 27.24 17.04 -56.35
C TYR A 7 25.91 16.28 -56.10
N ALA A 8 25.98 15.00 -55.80
CA ALA A 8 24.87 14.18 -55.38
C ALA A 8 24.67 14.34 -53.86
N PHE A 9 23.60 15.03 -53.47
CA PHE A 9 23.14 15.07 -52.07
C PHE A 9 22.50 13.72 -51.71
N ARG A 10 23.10 12.99 -50.76
CA ARG A 10 22.50 11.84 -50.13
C ARG A 10 21.74 12.31 -48.89
N PRO A 11 20.41 12.02 -48.74
CA PRO A 11 19.69 12.31 -47.50
C PRO A 11 20.14 11.31 -46.42
N VAL A 12 20.69 11.82 -45.32
CA VAL A 12 20.90 11.06 -44.08
C VAL A 12 19.54 10.97 -43.36
N ILE A 13 18.94 9.79 -43.38
CA ILE A 13 17.74 9.50 -42.60
C ILE A 13 18.19 9.23 -41.17
N LEU A 14 17.95 10.20 -40.27
CA LEU A 14 18.16 10.06 -38.85
C LEU A 14 16.98 9.26 -38.25
N ALA A 15 17.19 7.97 -37.99
CA ALA A 15 16.22 7.12 -37.31
C ALA A 15 16.19 7.48 -35.82
N LEU A 16 15.12 8.17 -35.40
CA LEU A 16 14.86 8.49 -34.00
C LEU A 16 14.27 7.25 -33.33
N THR A 17 15.08 6.47 -32.60
CA THR A 17 14.61 5.36 -31.78
C THR A 17 14.02 5.92 -30.48
N LEU A 18 12.69 5.88 -30.38
CA LEU A 18 11.96 6.13 -29.11
C LEU A 18 12.22 4.96 -28.16
N LEU A 19 13.10 5.14 -27.18
CA LEU A 19 13.16 4.25 -26.02
C LEU A 19 11.90 4.49 -25.16
N SER A 20 10.93 3.60 -25.23
CA SER A 20 9.87 3.50 -24.25
C SER A 20 10.45 2.98 -22.94
N ALA A 21 10.67 3.86 -21.95
CA ALA A 21 10.97 3.46 -20.59
C ALA A 21 9.71 2.78 -20.01
N GLY A 22 9.68 1.45 -20.06
CA GLY A 22 8.69 0.66 -19.32
C GLY A 22 8.89 0.92 -17.83
N ALA A 23 7.86 1.44 -17.14
CA ALA A 23 7.83 1.50 -15.70
C ALA A 23 7.88 0.07 -15.16
N VAL A 24 9.03 -0.37 -14.67
CA VAL A 24 9.15 -1.61 -13.90
C VAL A 24 8.47 -1.33 -12.57
N SER A 25 7.24 -1.83 -12.37
CA SER A 25 6.64 -1.94 -11.03
C SER A 25 7.54 -2.86 -10.21
N ALA A 26 8.35 -2.29 -9.34
CA ALA A 26 9.06 -3.04 -8.33
C ALA A 26 7.99 -3.58 -7.36
N GLN A 27 7.62 -4.86 -7.51
CA GLN A 27 6.86 -5.57 -6.49
C GLN A 27 7.74 -5.56 -5.24
N SER A 28 7.31 -4.86 -4.20
CA SER A 28 7.99 -4.88 -2.91
C SER A 28 7.88 -6.30 -2.36
N ILE A 29 9.03 -6.99 -2.26
CA ILE A 29 9.10 -8.31 -1.62
C ILE A 29 8.83 -8.09 -0.14
N ASP A 30 7.82 -8.81 0.42
CA ASP A 30 7.54 -8.79 1.84
C ASP A 30 8.80 -9.22 2.62
N GLN A 31 9.09 -8.54 3.71
CA GLN A 31 10.16 -8.90 4.63
C GLN A 31 9.53 -9.33 5.96
N ILE A 32 9.93 -10.48 6.48
CA ILE A 32 9.38 -11.06 7.71
C ILE A 32 10.54 -11.32 8.66
N GLY A 33 10.50 -10.65 9.81
CA GLY A 33 11.51 -10.78 10.85
C GLY A 33 11.44 -12.11 11.60
N PRO A 34 12.52 -12.50 12.27
CA PRO A 34 12.64 -13.80 12.93
C PRO A 34 11.69 -14.00 14.13
N LEU A 35 11.18 -12.92 14.70
CA LEU A 35 10.26 -12.94 15.85
C LEU A 35 8.82 -13.29 15.47
N MET A 36 8.47 -13.30 14.17
CA MET A 36 7.11 -13.56 13.69
C MET A 36 6.86 -15.07 13.56
N SER A 37 5.73 -15.53 14.11
CA SER A 37 5.23 -16.92 13.96
C SER A 37 4.32 -17.08 12.75
N SER A 38 3.58 -16.01 12.41
CA SER A 38 2.68 -15.97 11.24
C SER A 38 2.72 -14.58 10.60
N PHE A 39 2.43 -14.56 9.28
CA PHE A 39 2.34 -13.36 8.48
C PHE A 39 1.43 -13.63 7.29
N LYS A 40 0.35 -12.86 7.17
CA LYS A 40 -0.55 -12.86 6.01
C LYS A 40 -0.90 -11.41 5.71
N ALA A 41 -0.59 -10.95 4.52
CA ALA A 41 -0.93 -9.59 4.11
C ALA A 41 -1.95 -9.63 2.98
N GLY A 42 -2.92 -8.70 3.01
CA GLY A 42 -4.02 -8.69 2.05
C GLY A 42 -4.97 -7.53 2.22
N ILE A 43 -6.14 -7.67 1.61
CA ILE A 43 -7.20 -6.66 1.51
C ILE A 43 -8.39 -7.10 2.35
N PHE A 44 -9.06 -6.12 2.96
CA PHE A 44 -10.19 -6.29 3.85
C PHE A 44 -11.29 -5.31 3.47
N CYS A 45 -12.56 -5.70 3.62
CA CYS A 45 -13.65 -4.73 3.65
C CYS A 45 -13.65 -4.00 5.01
N ALA A 46 -14.35 -2.87 5.10
CA ALA A 46 -14.43 -2.06 6.32
C ALA A 46 -14.80 -2.90 7.54
N PRO A 47 -13.98 -2.94 8.59
CA PRO A 47 -14.36 -3.50 9.87
C PRO A 47 -15.34 -2.58 10.61
N THR A 48 -16.04 -3.14 11.60
CA THR A 48 -16.82 -2.34 12.54
C THR A 48 -15.89 -1.63 13.52
N VAL A 49 -15.88 -0.31 13.48
CA VAL A 49 -15.14 0.53 14.42
C VAL A 49 -15.97 0.72 15.68
N VAL A 50 -15.44 0.40 16.86
CA VAL A 50 -16.12 0.56 18.16
C VAL A 50 -15.67 1.78 18.94
N SER A 51 -14.41 2.23 18.72
CA SER A 51 -13.86 3.45 19.32
C SER A 51 -12.63 3.91 18.54
N THR A 52 -12.06 5.02 18.97
CA THR A 52 -10.77 5.52 18.45
C THR A 52 -9.80 5.75 19.59
N GLU A 53 -8.51 5.64 19.29
CA GLU A 53 -7.40 5.99 20.21
C GLU A 53 -6.57 7.12 19.63
N PRO A 54 -6.00 8.01 20.48
CA PRO A 54 -5.13 9.09 20.03
C PRO A 54 -3.89 8.56 19.29
N ALA A 55 -3.63 9.09 18.10
CA ALA A 55 -2.46 8.80 17.29
C ALA A 55 -1.97 10.10 16.60
N PRO A 56 -1.27 10.99 17.35
CA PRO A 56 -0.94 12.34 16.91
C PRO A 56 -0.02 12.37 15.68
N ASP A 57 0.70 11.28 15.41
CA ASP A 57 1.59 11.17 14.25
C ASP A 57 0.88 10.59 13.01
N THR A 58 -0.46 10.56 13.02
CA THR A 58 -1.32 10.28 11.86
C THR A 58 -2.03 11.56 11.39
N VAL A 59 -2.43 11.62 10.12
CA VAL A 59 -3.14 12.78 9.56
C VAL A 59 -4.51 12.94 10.23
N ALA A 60 -5.19 11.83 10.57
CA ALA A 60 -6.45 11.84 11.28
C ALA A 60 -6.31 12.17 12.78
N GLY A 61 -5.11 12.06 13.35
CA GLY A 61 -4.83 12.25 14.78
C GLY A 61 -5.33 11.11 15.68
N VAL A 62 -5.90 10.07 15.08
CA VAL A 62 -6.46 8.90 15.78
C VAL A 62 -6.22 7.61 14.98
N THR A 63 -6.32 6.46 15.67
CA THR A 63 -6.46 5.12 15.07
C THR A 63 -7.79 4.50 15.49
N ASN A 64 -8.34 3.64 14.63
CA ASN A 64 -9.56 2.92 14.89
C ASN A 64 -9.34 1.69 15.76
N VAL A 65 -10.19 1.49 16.75
CA VAL A 65 -10.31 0.24 17.51
C VAL A 65 -11.45 -0.57 16.89
N ILE A 66 -11.14 -1.78 16.44
CA ILE A 66 -12.10 -2.70 15.84
C ILE A 66 -12.52 -3.77 16.85
N GLU A 67 -13.76 -4.22 16.80
CA GLU A 67 -14.29 -5.26 17.71
C GLU A 67 -13.72 -6.64 17.35
N ASP A 68 -13.83 -7.00 16.08
CA ASP A 68 -13.38 -8.28 15.55
C ASP A 68 -12.46 -8.08 14.34
N VAL A 69 -11.53 -9.01 14.17
CA VAL A 69 -10.66 -9.05 12.97
C VAL A 69 -11.53 -9.44 11.76
N PRO A 70 -11.71 -8.55 10.77
CA PRO A 70 -12.52 -8.88 9.60
C PRO A 70 -11.84 -9.96 8.75
N PRO A 71 -12.61 -10.73 7.99
CA PRO A 71 -12.04 -11.71 7.07
C PRO A 71 -11.22 -11.02 5.98
N MET A 72 -10.05 -11.60 5.66
CA MET A 72 -9.28 -11.21 4.49
C MET A 72 -10.04 -11.63 3.24
N VAL A 73 -10.40 -10.66 2.38
CA VAL A 73 -11.15 -10.90 1.15
C VAL A 73 -10.27 -11.15 -0.06
N SER A 74 -8.99 -10.75 0.02
CA SER A 74 -8.00 -11.02 -1.03
C SER A 74 -6.59 -11.01 -0.45
N SER A 75 -5.74 -11.95 -0.90
CA SER A 75 -4.29 -11.91 -0.66
C SER A 75 -3.54 -11.05 -1.69
N GLY A 76 -4.26 -10.41 -2.60
CA GLY A 76 -3.72 -9.46 -3.57
C GLY A 76 -3.11 -8.24 -2.90
N ARG A 77 -2.35 -7.47 -3.69
CA ARG A 77 -1.67 -6.24 -3.23
C ARG A 77 -2.17 -4.98 -3.92
N ASN A 78 -3.04 -5.12 -4.92
CA ASN A 78 -3.70 -4.01 -5.58
C ASN A 78 -4.97 -3.66 -4.80
N VAL A 79 -4.95 -2.51 -4.14
CA VAL A 79 -6.02 -2.05 -3.24
C VAL A 79 -6.86 -1.02 -3.98
N PRO A 80 -8.17 -1.22 -4.15
CA PRO A 80 -9.01 -0.20 -4.77
C PRO A 80 -9.10 1.05 -3.89
N ALA A 81 -8.92 2.24 -4.49
CA ALA A 81 -9.07 3.53 -3.81
C ALA A 81 -10.56 3.83 -3.54
N VAL A 82 -11.12 3.19 -2.50
CA VAL A 82 -12.54 3.28 -2.11
C VAL A 82 -12.63 3.46 -0.60
N LEU A 83 -13.48 4.38 -0.14
CA LEU A 83 -13.76 4.56 1.29
C LEU A 83 -14.26 3.26 1.92
N GLY A 84 -13.77 2.95 3.10
CA GLY A 84 -14.07 1.73 3.83
C GLY A 84 -13.21 0.52 3.41
N MET A 85 -12.47 0.58 2.30
CA MET A 85 -11.48 -0.45 1.98
C MET A 85 -10.30 -0.37 2.93
N GLY A 86 -9.84 -1.55 3.37
CA GLY A 86 -8.65 -1.68 4.20
C GLY A 86 -7.63 -2.63 3.58
N PHE A 87 -6.38 -2.46 3.95
CA PHE A 87 -5.29 -3.38 3.61
C PHE A 87 -4.30 -3.45 4.77
N GLY A 88 -3.70 -4.60 4.94
CA GLY A 88 -2.82 -4.77 6.09
C GLY A 88 -2.33 -6.19 6.28
N ILE A 89 -1.92 -6.48 7.50
CA ILE A 89 -1.23 -7.69 7.87
C ILE A 89 -1.93 -8.35 9.06
N LEU A 90 -2.22 -9.64 8.94
CA LEU A 90 -2.49 -10.53 10.07
C LEU A 90 -1.17 -11.17 10.47
N SER A 91 -0.78 -11.04 11.73
CA SER A 91 0.51 -11.51 12.22
C SER A 91 0.42 -12.06 13.64
N GLY A 92 1.36 -12.94 13.97
CA GLY A 92 1.54 -13.46 15.31
C GLY A 92 3.01 -13.49 15.71
N SER A 93 3.29 -13.43 17.00
CA SER A 93 4.65 -13.48 17.54
C SER A 93 5.03 -14.91 17.99
N LYS A 94 6.33 -15.24 17.95
CA LYS A 94 6.87 -16.51 18.47
C LYS A 94 7.06 -16.49 19.98
N GLN A 95 7.29 -15.33 20.58
CA GLN A 95 7.77 -15.20 21.94
C GLN A 95 6.97 -14.18 22.74
N GLY A 96 5.81 -14.62 23.26
CA GLY A 96 4.95 -13.74 24.05
C GLY A 96 4.32 -12.60 23.22
N MET A 97 3.64 -11.71 23.94
CA MET A 97 3.09 -10.50 23.35
C MET A 97 4.20 -9.48 23.11
N LEU A 98 4.31 -8.96 21.90
CA LEU A 98 5.18 -7.84 21.59
C LEU A 98 4.43 -6.54 21.87
N LEU A 99 4.93 -5.77 22.83
CA LEU A 99 4.41 -4.44 23.20
C LEU A 99 5.21 -3.35 22.48
N ASP A 100 4.64 -2.13 22.43
CA ASP A 100 5.31 -0.96 21.86
C ASP A 100 5.84 -1.18 20.43
N VAL A 101 5.06 -1.89 19.63
CA VAL A 101 5.37 -2.11 18.23
C VAL A 101 5.08 -0.83 17.46
N LEU A 102 6.13 -0.20 16.92
CA LEU A 102 6.00 0.96 16.05
C LEU A 102 5.60 0.52 14.64
N VAL A 103 4.44 0.97 14.20
CA VAL A 103 3.99 0.84 12.81
C VAL A 103 4.23 2.14 12.07
N VAL A 104 4.88 2.04 10.92
CA VAL A 104 5.10 3.14 9.99
C VAL A 104 4.43 2.81 8.66
N VAL A 105 3.55 3.69 8.21
CA VAL A 105 2.89 3.61 6.91
C VAL A 105 3.47 4.70 6.01
N THR A 106 4.08 4.30 4.89
CA THR A 106 4.56 5.23 3.86
C THR A 106 3.66 5.17 2.63
N HIS A 107 3.40 6.32 2.04
CA HIS A 107 2.45 6.46 0.93
C HIS A 107 2.79 7.68 0.05
N PRO A 108 2.17 7.84 -1.13
CA PRO A 108 2.29 9.08 -1.90
C PRO A 108 1.80 10.29 -1.12
N PRO A 109 2.19 11.53 -1.49
CA PRO A 109 1.75 12.75 -0.80
C PRO A 109 0.23 12.80 -0.62
N MET A 110 -0.24 13.01 0.62
CA MET A 110 -1.62 12.96 1.03
C MET A 110 -2.02 14.20 1.83
N GLY A 111 -3.26 14.65 1.64
CA GLY A 111 -3.80 15.86 2.28
C GLY A 111 -3.10 17.14 1.82
N ASP A 112 -3.55 18.29 2.33
CA ASP A 112 -3.03 19.62 1.95
C ASP A 112 -1.56 19.80 2.35
N ALA A 113 -1.11 19.13 3.41
CA ALA A 113 0.27 19.20 3.89
C ALA A 113 1.23 18.28 3.09
N GLY A 114 0.71 17.44 2.18
CA GLY A 114 1.52 16.51 1.39
C GLY A 114 2.27 15.48 2.24
N VAL A 115 1.64 15.01 3.32
CA VAL A 115 2.23 13.98 4.22
C VAL A 115 2.51 12.71 3.43
N THR A 116 3.67 12.11 3.64
CA THR A 116 4.10 10.88 2.96
C THR A 116 4.35 9.72 3.92
N GLN A 117 4.23 9.96 5.23
CA GLN A 117 4.46 8.97 6.27
C GLN A 117 3.57 9.26 7.48
N GLN A 118 3.05 8.20 8.08
CA GLN A 118 2.29 8.23 9.33
C GLN A 118 2.80 7.11 10.25
N SER A 119 2.63 7.26 11.55
CA SER A 119 3.03 6.22 12.49
C SER A 119 2.11 6.15 13.71
N TYR A 120 2.05 4.95 14.30
CA TYR A 120 1.33 4.68 15.53
C TYR A 120 1.93 3.46 16.23
N TYR A 121 1.59 3.29 17.51
CA TYR A 121 2.00 2.12 18.28
C TYR A 121 0.88 1.09 18.36
N THR A 122 1.24 -0.18 18.38
CA THR A 122 0.31 -1.31 18.53
C THR A 122 0.98 -2.46 19.31
N GLN A 123 0.28 -3.58 19.38
CA GLN A 123 0.77 -4.81 20.02
C GLN A 123 0.57 -5.99 19.08
N ILE A 124 1.46 -6.99 19.16
CA ILE A 124 1.32 -8.26 18.41
C ILE A 124 1.26 -9.41 19.40
N THR A 125 0.16 -10.15 19.39
CA THR A 125 -0.06 -11.29 20.29
C THR A 125 0.69 -12.53 19.84
N ASN A 126 0.95 -13.43 20.78
CA ASN A 126 1.42 -14.79 20.52
C ASN A 126 0.29 -15.84 20.57
N THR A 127 -0.93 -15.41 20.92
CA THR A 127 -2.13 -16.27 20.99
C THR A 127 -3.16 -15.81 19.98
N GLY A 128 -3.08 -16.35 18.76
CA GLY A 128 -3.97 -15.94 17.66
C GLY A 128 -3.28 -15.00 16.66
N GLU A 129 -4.08 -14.18 15.98
CA GLU A 129 -3.62 -13.22 14.99
C GLU A 129 -3.90 -11.79 15.46
N SER A 130 -2.91 -10.93 15.39
CA SER A 130 -3.04 -9.47 15.53
C SER A 130 -3.18 -8.85 14.16
N MET A 131 -3.99 -7.80 14.07
CA MET A 131 -4.20 -7.05 12.84
C MET A 131 -3.44 -5.72 12.87
N THR A 132 -2.68 -5.45 11.82
CA THR A 132 -2.11 -4.15 11.49
C THR A 132 -2.78 -3.69 10.20
N LEU A 133 -3.70 -2.74 10.27
CA LEU A 133 -4.57 -2.33 9.16
C LEU A 133 -4.41 -0.85 8.88
N TYR A 134 -4.41 -0.48 7.60
CA TYR A 134 -4.78 0.85 7.14
C TYR A 134 -6.12 0.78 6.42
N GLN A 135 -7.06 1.63 6.81
CA GLN A 135 -8.39 1.76 6.21
C GLN A 135 -8.55 3.16 5.66
N PHE A 136 -9.17 3.29 4.51
CA PHE A 136 -9.52 4.59 3.95
C PHE A 136 -10.82 5.10 4.59
N ASP A 137 -10.69 6.01 5.55
CA ASP A 137 -11.83 6.65 6.22
C ASP A 137 -12.19 7.99 5.59
N TYR A 138 -11.22 8.65 4.94
CA TYR A 138 -11.37 9.98 4.37
C TYR A 138 -10.97 10.06 2.90
N ALA A 139 -11.63 10.93 2.15
CA ALA A 139 -11.37 11.09 0.71
C ALA A 139 -9.92 11.49 0.38
N TYR A 140 -9.23 12.22 1.27
CA TYR A 140 -7.83 12.61 1.08
C TYR A 140 -6.85 11.43 1.18
N GLU A 141 -7.29 10.28 1.70
CA GLU A 141 -6.49 9.06 1.82
C GLU A 141 -6.47 8.23 0.54
N LEU A 142 -7.36 8.50 -0.41
CA LEU A 142 -7.52 7.73 -1.65
C LEU A 142 -6.40 8.02 -2.68
N VAL A 143 -5.17 8.23 -2.22
CA VAL A 143 -4.02 8.52 -3.09
C VAL A 143 -3.46 7.25 -3.70
N GLN A 144 -3.49 7.17 -5.04
CA GLN A 144 -3.02 6.02 -5.78
C GLN A 144 -1.49 5.98 -5.86
N GLY A 145 -0.92 4.77 -5.90
CA GLY A 145 0.50 4.53 -6.00
C GLY A 145 1.00 3.52 -4.96
N PRO A 146 2.33 3.44 -4.74
CA PRO A 146 2.92 2.49 -3.81
C PRO A 146 2.71 2.91 -2.35
N TRP A 147 2.31 1.93 -1.53
CA TRP A 147 2.17 2.03 -0.08
C TRP A 147 2.99 0.94 0.59
N THR A 148 3.53 1.23 1.76
CA THR A 148 4.30 0.25 2.54
C THR A 148 3.89 0.34 4.01
N ILE A 149 3.65 -0.81 4.64
CA ILE A 149 3.45 -0.93 6.09
C ILE A 149 4.68 -1.64 6.66
N THR A 150 5.36 -0.99 7.60
CA THR A 150 6.53 -1.52 8.30
C THR A 150 6.23 -1.56 9.79
N ALA A 151 6.52 -2.69 10.46
CA ALA A 151 6.42 -2.82 11.91
C ALA A 151 7.78 -3.16 12.49
N THR A 152 8.15 -2.49 13.57
CA THR A 152 9.39 -2.71 14.31
C THR A 152 9.14 -2.73 15.82
N GLN A 153 10.02 -3.42 16.57
CA GLN A 153 10.09 -3.31 18.02
C GLN A 153 11.54 -2.97 18.39
N GLY A 154 11.76 -1.76 18.86
CA GLY A 154 13.13 -1.22 18.97
C GLY A 154 13.82 -1.24 17.61
N ASP A 155 14.99 -1.88 17.53
CA ASP A 155 15.78 -2.01 16.29
C ASP A 155 15.38 -3.24 15.45
N ASP A 156 14.49 -4.11 15.95
CA ASP A 156 14.11 -5.34 15.28
C ASP A 156 12.99 -5.10 14.27
N LEU A 157 13.25 -5.43 12.99
CA LEU A 157 12.21 -5.50 11.98
C LEU A 157 11.31 -6.72 12.27
N LEU A 158 10.01 -6.45 12.48
CA LEU A 158 9.00 -7.50 12.61
C LEU A 158 8.47 -7.90 11.23
N PHE A 159 8.04 -6.92 10.45
CA PHE A 159 7.69 -7.13 9.05
C PHE A 159 7.71 -5.82 8.25
N ARG A 160 7.76 -5.99 6.92
CA ARG A 160 7.48 -4.96 5.92
C ARG A 160 6.65 -5.56 4.82
N ALA A 161 5.54 -4.92 4.45
CA ALA A 161 4.65 -5.34 3.37
C ALA A 161 4.37 -4.18 2.42
N GLY A 162 4.39 -4.46 1.11
CA GLY A 162 4.05 -3.49 0.08
C GLY A 162 2.66 -3.73 -0.50
N PHE A 163 2.00 -2.62 -0.85
CA PHE A 163 0.71 -2.57 -1.52
C PHE A 163 0.75 -1.53 -2.63
N THR A 164 -0.18 -1.60 -3.55
CA THR A 164 -0.38 -0.56 -4.58
C THR A 164 -1.83 -0.13 -4.56
N VAL A 165 -2.09 1.11 -4.21
CA VAL A 165 -3.44 1.68 -4.30
C VAL A 165 -3.71 2.04 -5.75
N VAL A 166 -4.82 1.55 -6.28
CA VAL A 166 -5.20 1.65 -7.69
C VAL A 166 -6.63 2.14 -7.84
N SER A 167 -7.05 2.51 -9.07
CA SER A 167 -8.44 2.85 -9.29
C SER A 167 -9.35 1.62 -9.09
N PRO A 168 -10.61 1.79 -8.61
CA PRO A 168 -11.55 0.68 -8.40
C PRO A 168 -11.75 -0.18 -9.63
N GLN A 169 -11.69 0.41 -10.84
CA GLN A 169 -11.84 -0.27 -12.12
C GLN A 169 -10.72 -1.29 -12.41
N GLN A 170 -9.60 -1.21 -11.73
CA GLN A 170 -8.48 -2.16 -11.89
C GLN A 170 -8.63 -3.42 -11.02
N VAL A 171 -9.59 -3.43 -10.08
CA VAL A 171 -9.84 -4.54 -9.14
C VAL A 171 -11.36 -4.80 -9.05
N PRO A 172 -12.04 -5.01 -10.19
CA PRO A 172 -13.51 -5.14 -10.23
C PRO A 172 -14.02 -6.38 -9.49
N GLU A 173 -13.18 -7.40 -9.31
CA GLU A 173 -13.52 -8.63 -8.61
C GLU A 173 -13.81 -8.45 -7.12
N LEU A 174 -13.35 -7.36 -6.51
CA LEU A 174 -13.63 -7.04 -5.11
C LEU A 174 -14.91 -6.22 -4.92
N ALA A 175 -15.47 -5.67 -5.99
CA ALA A 175 -16.62 -4.76 -5.90
C ALA A 175 -17.83 -5.41 -5.23
N GLY A 176 -18.23 -6.61 -5.69
CA GLY A 176 -19.35 -7.35 -5.12
C GLY A 176 -19.14 -7.84 -3.69
N VAL A 177 -17.88 -7.98 -3.27
CA VAL A 177 -17.56 -8.44 -1.92
C VAL A 177 -17.60 -7.28 -0.92
N CYS A 178 -17.14 -6.08 -1.33
CA CYS A 178 -17.03 -4.91 -0.46
C CYS A 178 -18.01 -3.77 -0.81
N GLY A 179 -18.95 -4.00 -1.72
CA GLY A 179 -20.10 -3.12 -1.95
C GLY A 179 -19.78 -1.83 -2.73
N TYR A 180 -18.81 -1.85 -3.65
CA TYR A 180 -18.49 -0.66 -4.45
C TYR A 180 -18.79 -0.81 -5.96
N GLU A 181 -19.71 -1.70 -6.35
CA GLU A 181 -20.09 -1.93 -7.78
C GLU A 181 -20.52 -0.64 -8.49
N GLY A 182 -21.18 0.26 -7.76
CA GLY A 182 -21.61 1.56 -8.28
C GLY A 182 -20.47 2.47 -8.75
N LEU A 183 -19.23 2.19 -8.38
CA LEU A 183 -18.04 2.95 -8.80
C LEU A 183 -17.37 2.40 -10.06
N LEU A 184 -17.89 1.28 -10.61
CA LEU A 184 -17.32 0.64 -11.80
C LEU A 184 -17.94 1.13 -13.11
N SER A 185 -19.01 1.91 -13.04
CA SER A 185 -19.79 2.41 -14.20
C SER A 185 -19.21 3.71 -14.76
#